data_55d4fa0814a3cde65603b78661bce410
#
_entry.id   55d4fa0814a3cde65603b78661bce410
#
_cell.length_a   1.000
_cell.length_b   1.000
_cell.length_c   1.000
_cell.angle_alpha   90.00
_cell.angle_beta   90.00
_cell.angle_gamma   90.00
#
_symmetry.space_group_name_H-M   'P 1'
#
loop_
_entity.id
_entity.type
_entity.pdbx_description
1 polymer ?
#
loop_
_entity_poly.entity_id
_entity_poly.type
_entity_poly.pdbx_seq_one_letter_code
_entity_poly.pdbx_strand_id
1 'polypeptide(L)'
;SAASDVYKRQELSLGADSFVFADDNPAERAIVAAQLPGVATPVLDGAENYIKMLDHGGYFETTILSGDDLKKTAQYHARAQAAQAQAAFADYGQYLDSLEMTATIRPFEAVYMQRIAQLTNKSNQFNLTTLRCTEDDIRSMAEKPDWITLYGKLVDKFADNGVVTVVAGQAQGQTLCLRLWLMSCRVLKRGMEDAMMDTLAAKAAAAGYTACLLYTSDAADD
;
A
#
# COMPACT_ATOMS: atom_id res chain seq x y z
N SER A 1 -26.50 8.84 -7.25
CA SER A 1 -26.42 8.83 -8.73
C SER A 1 -25.07 8.28 -9.14
N ALA A 2 -24.96 7.64 -10.30
CA ALA A 2 -23.72 7.06 -10.83
C ALA A 2 -22.52 8.03 -10.77
N ALA A 3 -22.75 9.34 -10.95
CA ALA A 3 -21.71 10.37 -10.79
C ALA A 3 -21.17 10.44 -9.35
N SER A 4 -22.03 10.32 -8.34
CA SER A 4 -21.61 10.32 -6.92
C SER A 4 -20.70 9.12 -6.59
N ASP A 5 -20.92 7.99 -7.23
CA ASP A 5 -20.19 6.75 -6.96
C ASP A 5 -18.82 6.74 -7.65
N VAL A 6 -18.69 7.40 -8.81
CA VAL A 6 -17.40 7.70 -9.44
C VAL A 6 -16.52 8.57 -8.54
N TYR A 7 -17.12 9.62 -7.92
CA TYR A 7 -16.40 10.50 -6.99
C TYR A 7 -15.89 9.72 -5.76
N LYS A 8 -16.73 8.89 -5.14
CA LYS A 8 -16.33 8.07 -3.99
C LYS A 8 -15.17 7.14 -4.32
N ARG A 9 -15.16 6.54 -5.51
CA ARG A 9 -14.06 5.69 -5.97
C ARG A 9 -12.75 6.45 -6.06
N GLN A 10 -12.77 7.67 -6.64
CA GLN A 10 -11.59 8.52 -6.75
C GLN A 10 -11.10 9.00 -5.37
N GLU A 11 -12.01 9.41 -4.50
CA GLU A 11 -11.70 9.85 -3.14
C GLU A 11 -11.05 8.73 -2.31
N LEU A 12 -11.54 7.50 -2.42
CA LEU A 12 -11.01 6.35 -1.70
C LEU A 12 -9.79 5.71 -2.37
N SER A 13 -9.47 6.08 -3.63
CA SER A 13 -8.39 5.47 -4.43
C SER A 13 -8.51 3.94 -4.52
N LEU A 14 -9.75 3.44 -4.72
CA LEU A 14 -10.05 2.02 -4.87
C LEU A 14 -10.35 1.66 -6.33
N GLY A 15 -10.04 0.43 -6.72
CA GLY A 15 -10.43 -0.12 -8.01
C GLY A 15 -11.95 -0.32 -8.10
N ALA A 16 -12.50 -0.34 -9.32
CA ALA A 16 -13.94 -0.57 -9.53
C ALA A 16 -14.40 -1.93 -8.99
N ASP A 17 -13.53 -2.91 -9.06
CA ASP A 17 -13.70 -4.28 -8.55
C ASP A 17 -13.82 -4.38 -7.01
N SER A 18 -13.52 -3.30 -6.31
CA SER A 18 -13.66 -3.21 -4.85
C SER A 18 -15.01 -2.65 -4.39
N PHE A 19 -15.94 -2.41 -5.33
CA PHE A 19 -17.25 -1.83 -5.03
C PHE A 19 -18.38 -2.77 -5.38
N VAL A 20 -19.41 -2.73 -4.55
CA VAL A 20 -20.72 -3.34 -4.80
C VAL A 20 -21.74 -2.20 -4.81
N PHE A 21 -22.49 -2.06 -5.89
CA PHE A 21 -23.59 -1.12 -5.99
C PHE A 21 -24.91 -1.86 -5.74
N ALA A 22 -25.50 -1.61 -4.59
CA ALA A 22 -26.75 -2.21 -4.16
C ALA A 22 -27.87 -1.18 -4.24
N ASP A 23 -28.83 -1.39 -5.13
CA ASP A 23 -29.99 -0.51 -5.35
C ASP A 23 -31.20 -1.37 -5.70
N ASP A 24 -32.37 -1.01 -5.23
CA ASP A 24 -33.61 -1.72 -5.53
C ASP A 24 -34.15 -1.36 -6.93
N ASN A 25 -33.78 -0.21 -7.47
CA ASN A 25 -34.18 0.23 -8.79
C ASN A 25 -33.36 -0.47 -9.89
N PRO A 26 -33.97 -1.32 -10.74
CA PRO A 26 -33.25 -2.01 -11.81
C PRO A 26 -32.66 -1.05 -12.86
N ALA A 27 -33.26 0.14 -13.06
CA ALA A 27 -32.73 1.12 -14.01
C ALA A 27 -31.42 1.73 -13.52
N GLU A 28 -31.30 2.05 -12.22
CA GLU A 28 -30.08 2.57 -11.62
C GLU A 28 -28.97 1.51 -11.67
N ARG A 29 -29.28 0.25 -11.36
CA ARG A 29 -28.30 -0.85 -11.49
C ARG A 29 -27.82 -1.00 -12.93
N ALA A 30 -28.70 -0.94 -13.91
CA ALA A 30 -28.35 -1.05 -15.33
C ALA A 30 -27.43 0.09 -15.79
N ILE A 31 -27.68 1.32 -15.33
CA ILE A 31 -26.83 2.48 -15.62
C ILE A 31 -25.41 2.26 -15.05
N VAL A 32 -25.32 1.84 -13.80
CA VAL A 32 -24.01 1.59 -13.15
C VAL A 32 -23.26 0.44 -13.82
N ALA A 33 -23.94 -0.66 -14.13
CA ALA A 33 -23.34 -1.79 -14.83
C ALA A 33 -22.79 -1.41 -16.23
N ALA A 34 -23.51 -0.53 -16.95
CA ALA A 34 -23.08 -0.05 -18.25
C ALA A 34 -21.90 0.95 -18.19
N GLN A 35 -21.88 1.82 -17.19
CA GLN A 35 -20.88 2.88 -17.05
C GLN A 35 -19.63 2.43 -16.29
N LEU A 36 -19.78 1.48 -15.37
CA LEU A 36 -18.74 0.98 -14.48
C LEU A 36 -18.71 -0.56 -14.47
N PRO A 37 -18.29 -1.20 -15.55
CA PRO A 37 -18.39 -2.67 -15.69
C PRO A 37 -17.58 -3.47 -14.65
N GLY A 38 -16.66 -2.82 -13.94
CA GLY A 38 -15.91 -3.46 -12.84
C GLY A 38 -16.63 -3.43 -11.49
N VAL A 39 -17.75 -2.70 -11.35
CA VAL A 39 -18.54 -2.64 -10.12
C VAL A 39 -19.55 -3.78 -10.11
N ALA A 40 -19.60 -4.57 -9.04
CA ALA A 40 -20.62 -5.59 -8.90
C ALA A 40 -22.00 -4.94 -8.65
N THR A 41 -22.99 -5.31 -9.44
CA THR A 41 -24.38 -4.80 -9.34
C THR A 41 -25.34 -5.94 -9.09
N PRO A 42 -25.45 -6.46 -7.85
CA PRO A 42 -26.31 -7.61 -7.53
C PRO A 42 -27.79 -7.28 -7.82
N VAL A 43 -28.52 -8.29 -8.29
CA VAL A 43 -29.96 -8.19 -8.41
C VAL A 43 -30.56 -8.27 -7.01
N LEU A 44 -31.26 -7.23 -6.58
CA LEU A 44 -31.97 -7.18 -5.31
C LEU A 44 -33.48 -7.33 -5.60
N ASP A 45 -34.01 -8.45 -5.16
CA ASP A 45 -35.42 -8.81 -5.37
C ASP A 45 -36.12 -9.05 -4.02
N GLY A 46 -37.03 -8.15 -3.68
CA GLY A 46 -37.76 -8.14 -2.40
C GLY A 46 -36.90 -7.68 -1.23
N ALA A 47 -37.35 -6.65 -0.51
CA ALA A 47 -36.61 -6.02 0.59
C ALA A 47 -36.24 -7.02 1.71
N GLU A 48 -37.06 -8.02 1.92
CA GLU A 48 -36.85 -9.10 2.89
C GLU A 48 -35.68 -10.01 2.56
N ASN A 49 -35.20 -10.00 1.31
CA ASN A 49 -34.14 -10.84 0.82
C ASN A 49 -32.79 -10.11 0.69
N TYR A 50 -32.72 -8.80 0.80
CA TYR A 50 -31.53 -8.01 0.50
C TYR A 50 -30.28 -8.50 1.24
N ILE A 51 -30.38 -8.68 2.56
CA ILE A 51 -29.24 -9.15 3.37
C ILE A 51 -28.79 -10.52 2.89
N LYS A 52 -29.75 -11.44 2.68
CA LYS A 52 -29.46 -12.81 2.24
C LYS A 52 -28.82 -12.84 0.85
N MET A 53 -29.26 -11.98 -0.07
CA MET A 53 -28.72 -11.94 -1.43
C MET A 53 -27.30 -11.37 -1.44
N LEU A 54 -27.03 -10.32 -0.63
CA LEU A 54 -25.69 -9.76 -0.49
C LEU A 54 -24.73 -10.74 0.19
N ASP A 55 -25.17 -11.42 1.23
CA ASP A 55 -24.40 -12.44 1.96
C ASP A 55 -24.07 -13.62 1.03
N HIS A 56 -25.08 -14.15 0.32
CA HIS A 56 -24.91 -15.28 -0.61
C HIS A 56 -23.98 -14.96 -1.79
N GLY A 57 -23.88 -13.67 -2.16
CA GLY A 57 -22.94 -13.19 -3.17
C GLY A 57 -21.48 -13.16 -2.73
N GLY A 58 -21.18 -13.32 -1.44
CA GLY A 58 -19.83 -13.37 -0.88
C GLY A 58 -19.04 -12.06 -1.05
N TYR A 59 -19.72 -10.93 -1.32
CA TYR A 59 -19.06 -9.66 -1.64
C TYR A 59 -18.21 -9.09 -0.51
N PHE A 60 -18.55 -9.40 0.73
CA PHE A 60 -17.90 -8.87 1.93
C PHE A 60 -17.08 -9.92 2.67
N GLU A 61 -16.98 -11.12 2.11
CA GLU A 61 -16.18 -12.17 2.70
C GLU A 61 -14.69 -12.00 2.38
N THR A 62 -13.87 -12.33 3.35
CA THR A 62 -12.42 -12.38 3.21
C THR A 62 -11.91 -13.73 3.68
N THR A 63 -11.03 -14.34 2.89
CA THR A 63 -10.43 -15.64 3.22
C THR A 63 -9.43 -15.53 4.38
N ILE A 64 -8.82 -14.35 4.55
CA ILE A 64 -7.85 -14.07 5.61
C ILE A 64 -8.09 -12.65 6.11
N LEU A 65 -8.42 -12.51 7.40
CA LEU A 65 -8.54 -11.22 8.06
C LEU A 65 -7.27 -10.96 8.87
N SER A 66 -6.42 -10.06 8.38
CA SER A 66 -5.21 -9.64 9.11
C SER A 66 -5.53 -8.53 10.13
N GLY A 67 -4.65 -8.37 11.13
CA GLY A 67 -4.76 -7.25 12.09
C GLY A 67 -4.75 -5.87 11.41
N ASP A 68 -4.11 -5.75 10.23
CA ASP A 68 -4.12 -4.54 9.42
C ASP A 68 -5.46 -4.32 8.71
N ASP A 69 -6.17 -5.39 8.34
CA ASP A 69 -7.48 -5.27 7.71
C ASP A 69 -8.53 -4.72 8.69
N LEU A 70 -8.43 -5.08 9.96
CA LEU A 70 -9.28 -4.51 11.02
C LEU A 70 -9.09 -3.01 11.20
N LYS A 71 -7.93 -2.47 10.85
CA LYS A 71 -7.60 -1.04 10.97
C LYS A 71 -7.95 -0.23 9.72
N LYS A 72 -8.37 -0.87 8.62
CA LYS A 72 -8.61 -0.18 7.33
C LYS A 72 -9.58 0.98 7.43
N THR A 73 -10.72 0.80 8.09
CA THR A 73 -11.71 1.89 8.24
C THR A 73 -11.11 3.10 8.95
N ALA A 74 -10.41 2.88 10.06
CA ALA A 74 -9.73 3.96 10.79
C ALA A 74 -8.66 4.65 9.90
N GLN A 75 -7.93 3.87 9.10
CA GLN A 75 -6.95 4.41 8.15
C GLN A 75 -7.59 5.27 7.05
N TYR A 76 -8.77 4.90 6.53
CA TYR A 76 -9.49 5.73 5.56
C TYR A 76 -9.97 7.04 6.18
N HIS A 77 -10.50 7.01 7.40
CA HIS A 77 -10.88 8.23 8.13
C HIS A 77 -9.67 9.14 8.38
N ALA A 78 -8.55 8.59 8.82
CA ALA A 78 -7.32 9.35 9.02
C ALA A 78 -6.81 9.99 7.72
N ARG A 79 -6.91 9.29 6.57
CA ARG A 79 -6.56 9.84 5.26
C ARG A 79 -7.47 11.00 4.84
N ALA A 80 -8.76 10.87 5.06
CA ALA A 80 -9.71 11.94 4.77
C ALA A 80 -9.41 13.19 5.61
N GLN A 81 -9.12 13.01 6.91
CA GLN A 81 -8.71 14.10 7.80
C GLN A 81 -7.38 14.73 7.36
N ALA A 82 -6.40 13.92 6.98
CA ALA A 82 -5.10 14.40 6.49
C ALA A 82 -5.25 15.19 5.19
N ALA A 83 -6.09 14.74 4.24
CA ALA A 83 -6.37 15.45 3.00
C ALA A 83 -7.08 16.79 3.25
N GLN A 84 -8.04 16.83 4.17
CA GLN A 84 -8.71 18.05 4.57
C GLN A 84 -7.74 19.03 5.25
N ALA A 85 -6.87 18.53 6.12
CA ALA A 85 -5.84 19.35 6.76
C ALA A 85 -4.85 19.89 5.73
N GLN A 86 -4.42 19.10 4.74
CA GLN A 86 -3.52 19.55 3.67
C GLN A 86 -4.10 20.72 2.89
N ALA A 87 -5.39 20.71 2.61
CA ALA A 87 -6.05 21.78 1.87
C ALA A 87 -6.02 23.15 2.60
N ALA A 88 -5.76 23.16 3.90
CA ALA A 88 -5.66 24.39 4.70
C ALA A 88 -4.25 25.03 4.65
N PHE A 89 -3.26 24.36 4.08
CA PHE A 89 -1.90 24.85 3.97
C PHE A 89 -1.60 25.34 2.55
N ALA A 90 -0.99 26.53 2.44
CA ALA A 90 -0.51 27.05 1.16
C ALA A 90 0.83 26.43 0.73
N ASP A 91 1.64 25.99 1.69
CA ASP A 91 2.95 25.37 1.49
C ASP A 91 2.94 23.92 1.96
N TYR A 92 3.44 23.02 1.11
CA TYR A 92 3.47 21.58 1.38
C TYR A 92 4.46 21.23 2.50
N GLY A 93 5.58 21.94 2.63
CA GLY A 93 6.56 21.74 3.70
C GLY A 93 5.94 22.01 5.06
N GLN A 94 5.22 23.14 5.20
CA GLN A 94 4.51 23.46 6.44
C GLN A 94 3.45 22.40 6.81
N TYR A 95 2.78 21.86 5.79
CA TYR A 95 1.87 20.72 6.01
C TYR A 95 2.63 19.50 6.54
N LEU A 96 3.76 19.12 5.93
CA LEU A 96 4.56 17.99 6.41
C LEU A 96 5.05 18.18 7.84
N ASP A 97 5.55 19.37 8.19
CA ASP A 97 5.97 19.70 9.55
C ASP A 97 4.82 19.55 10.55
N SER A 98 3.61 19.96 10.13
CA SER A 98 2.41 19.84 10.95
C SER A 98 1.97 18.40 11.22
N LEU A 99 2.46 17.43 10.46
CA LEU A 99 2.12 16.02 10.64
C LEU A 99 2.83 15.36 11.83
N GLU A 100 3.88 15.98 12.38
CA GLU A 100 4.65 15.45 13.51
C GLU A 100 5.10 14.00 13.27
N MET A 101 5.61 13.75 12.07
CA MET A 101 5.92 12.39 11.63
C MET A 101 7.08 11.77 12.38
N THR A 102 6.93 10.51 12.75
CA THR A 102 8.02 9.70 13.30
C THR A 102 8.21 8.44 12.44
N ALA A 103 9.44 8.30 11.90
CA ALA A 103 9.85 7.13 11.15
C ALA A 103 10.66 6.18 12.01
N THR A 104 10.42 4.86 11.86
CA THR A 104 11.26 3.80 12.42
C THR A 104 11.74 2.93 11.27
N ILE A 105 13.06 2.90 11.04
CA ILE A 105 13.69 2.11 9.97
C ILE A 105 14.61 1.07 10.61
N ARG A 106 14.34 -0.22 10.35
CA ARG A 106 15.09 -1.35 10.94
C ARG A 106 15.26 -2.49 9.94
N PRO A 107 16.21 -3.42 10.18
CA PRO A 107 16.28 -4.70 9.46
C PRO A 107 14.96 -5.47 9.57
N PHE A 108 14.69 -6.40 8.65
CA PHE A 108 13.49 -7.23 8.71
C PHE A 108 13.41 -7.98 10.05
N GLU A 109 12.27 -7.92 10.69
CA GLU A 109 11.96 -8.59 11.95
C GLU A 109 10.84 -9.61 11.74
N ALA A 110 10.93 -10.77 12.43
CA ALA A 110 10.01 -11.89 12.26
C ALA A 110 8.53 -11.49 12.36
N VAL A 111 8.20 -10.55 13.28
CA VAL A 111 6.84 -10.07 13.49
C VAL A 111 6.24 -9.34 12.29
N TYR A 112 7.08 -8.84 11.36
CA TYR A 112 6.63 -8.09 10.20
C TYR A 112 6.76 -8.83 8.86
N MET A 113 7.28 -10.08 8.83
CA MET A 113 7.51 -10.84 7.58
C MET A 113 6.25 -10.97 6.73
N GLN A 114 5.14 -11.38 7.33
CA GLN A 114 3.86 -11.49 6.65
C GLN A 114 3.42 -10.13 6.06
N ARG A 115 3.58 -9.05 6.84
CA ARG A 115 3.20 -7.71 6.37
C ARG A 115 4.09 -7.22 5.24
N ILE A 116 5.39 -7.49 5.29
CA ILE A 116 6.34 -7.16 4.23
C ILE A 116 5.96 -7.91 2.94
N ALA A 117 5.70 -9.22 3.01
CA ALA A 117 5.25 -10.02 1.88
C ALA A 117 3.92 -9.47 1.28
N GLN A 118 2.95 -9.10 2.12
CA GLN A 118 1.71 -8.47 1.65
C GLN A 118 1.97 -7.15 0.89
N LEU A 119 2.92 -6.33 1.36
CA LEU A 119 3.26 -5.09 0.68
C LEU A 119 3.80 -5.33 -0.73
N THR A 120 4.63 -6.36 -0.94
CA THR A 120 5.15 -6.70 -2.27
C THR A 120 4.03 -7.04 -3.24
N ASN A 121 2.94 -7.63 -2.76
CA ASN A 121 1.81 -8.06 -3.57
C ASN A 121 0.73 -6.98 -3.80
N LYS A 122 0.68 -5.97 -2.92
CA LYS A 122 -0.35 -4.90 -2.96
C LYS A 122 0.16 -3.55 -3.47
N SER A 123 1.48 -3.34 -3.55
CA SER A 123 2.06 -2.05 -3.94
C SER A 123 2.41 -2.03 -5.44
N ASN A 124 1.77 -1.14 -6.20
CA ASN A 124 1.99 -0.99 -7.64
C ASN A 124 2.53 0.39 -8.03
N GLN A 125 2.20 1.46 -7.28
CA GLN A 125 2.60 2.83 -7.64
C GLN A 125 4.08 3.11 -7.40
N PHE A 126 4.65 2.55 -6.34
CA PHE A 126 6.07 2.61 -6.05
C PHE A 126 6.53 1.20 -5.72
N ASN A 127 6.89 0.46 -6.76
CA ASN A 127 7.53 -0.85 -6.69
C ASN A 127 8.52 -0.93 -7.84
N LEU A 128 9.75 -0.52 -7.57
CA LEU A 128 10.77 -0.30 -8.60
C LEU A 128 11.28 -1.58 -9.27
N THR A 129 11.11 -2.71 -8.60
CA THR A 129 11.60 -4.01 -9.09
C THR A 129 10.46 -4.96 -9.48
N THR A 130 9.21 -4.58 -9.23
CA THR A 130 8.00 -5.38 -9.46
C THR A 130 8.00 -6.79 -8.85
N LEU A 131 9.01 -7.12 -8.04
CA LEU A 131 9.15 -8.42 -7.41
C LEU A 131 7.99 -8.69 -6.43
N ARG A 132 7.39 -9.88 -6.54
CA ARG A 132 6.38 -10.40 -5.63
C ARG A 132 7.00 -11.48 -4.77
N CYS A 133 6.83 -11.38 -3.46
CA CYS A 133 7.47 -12.29 -2.51
C CYS A 133 6.44 -12.98 -1.63
N THR A 134 6.71 -14.23 -1.32
CA THR A 134 6.07 -14.96 -0.23
C THR A 134 6.72 -14.57 1.12
N GLU A 135 6.13 -14.99 2.23
CA GLU A 135 6.74 -14.80 3.54
C GLU A 135 8.08 -15.54 3.66
N ASP A 136 8.20 -16.73 3.06
CA ASP A 136 9.42 -17.52 3.06
C ASP A 136 10.55 -16.86 2.26
N ASP A 137 10.22 -16.19 1.13
CA ASP A 137 11.19 -15.39 0.37
C ASP A 137 11.75 -14.25 1.24
N ILE A 138 10.88 -13.52 1.94
CA ILE A 138 11.26 -12.41 2.82
C ILE A 138 12.12 -12.92 3.98
N ARG A 139 11.76 -14.05 4.58
CA ARG A 139 12.55 -14.71 5.63
C ARG A 139 13.93 -15.10 5.12
N SER A 140 13.99 -15.73 3.95
CA SER A 140 15.24 -16.13 3.31
C SER A 140 16.17 -14.93 3.05
N MET A 141 15.63 -13.78 2.65
CA MET A 141 16.42 -12.56 2.49
C MET A 141 16.97 -12.05 3.83
N ALA A 142 16.18 -12.11 4.90
CA ALA A 142 16.57 -11.63 6.23
C ALA A 142 17.66 -12.49 6.89
N GLU A 143 17.70 -13.79 6.59
CA GLU A 143 18.64 -14.76 7.21
C GLU A 143 19.98 -14.82 6.50
N LYS A 144 20.08 -14.36 5.26
CA LYS A 144 21.32 -14.45 4.47
C LYS A 144 22.28 -13.29 4.77
N PRO A 145 23.56 -13.56 5.03
CA PRO A 145 24.55 -12.55 5.40
C PRO A 145 24.92 -11.60 4.24
N ASP A 146 24.66 -12.01 3.00
CA ASP A 146 24.91 -11.22 1.79
C ASP A 146 23.76 -10.27 1.46
N TRP A 147 22.76 -10.16 2.34
CA TRP A 147 21.64 -9.25 2.16
C TRP A 147 21.63 -8.12 3.19
N ILE A 148 21.27 -6.92 2.73
CA ILE A 148 20.84 -5.81 3.59
C ILE A 148 19.34 -5.64 3.39
N THR A 149 18.59 -5.78 4.47
CA THR A 149 17.12 -5.68 4.46
C THR A 149 16.67 -4.59 5.41
N LEU A 150 15.73 -3.74 4.98
CA LEU A 150 15.16 -2.68 5.81
C LEU A 150 13.67 -2.59 5.59
N TYR A 151 12.92 -2.43 6.68
CA TYR A 151 11.55 -1.96 6.63
C TYR A 151 11.44 -0.59 7.29
N GLY A 152 10.49 0.21 6.83
CA GLY A 152 10.17 1.50 7.42
C GLY A 152 8.72 1.54 7.89
N LYS A 153 8.53 2.00 9.14
CA LYS A 153 7.23 2.35 9.71
C LYS A 153 7.10 3.86 9.79
N LEU A 154 5.88 4.35 9.61
CA LEU A 154 5.58 5.77 9.76
C LEU A 154 4.38 5.96 10.67
N VAL A 155 4.54 6.82 11.66
CA VAL A 155 3.46 7.31 12.51
C VAL A 155 3.34 8.81 12.28
N ASP A 156 2.13 9.31 12.13
CA ASP A 156 1.82 10.73 12.07
C ASP A 156 0.70 11.07 13.07
N LYS A 157 0.37 12.35 13.24
CA LYS A 157 -0.65 12.78 14.21
C LYS A 157 -2.05 12.22 13.93
N PHE A 158 -2.31 11.69 12.73
CA PHE A 158 -3.61 11.14 12.38
C PHE A 158 -3.66 9.61 12.54
N ALA A 159 -2.53 8.91 12.31
CA ALA A 159 -2.52 7.45 12.34
C ALA A 159 -1.12 6.83 12.55
N ASP A 160 -1.11 5.62 13.11
CA ASP A 160 -0.02 4.66 12.91
C ASP A 160 -0.24 3.95 11.56
N ASN A 161 0.57 4.31 10.57
CA ASN A 161 0.51 3.74 9.23
C ASN A 161 1.13 2.33 9.14
N GLY A 162 1.76 1.87 10.21
CA GLY A 162 2.45 0.57 10.27
C GLY A 162 3.66 0.49 9.33
N VAL A 163 3.98 -0.72 8.87
CA VAL A 163 5.03 -0.92 7.86
C VAL A 163 4.52 -0.41 6.51
N VAL A 164 5.22 0.59 5.97
CA VAL A 164 4.83 1.33 4.76
C VAL A 164 5.85 1.26 3.63
N THR A 165 7.10 0.92 3.93
CA THR A 165 8.15 0.78 2.92
C THR A 165 9.09 -0.35 3.26
N VAL A 166 9.68 -0.96 2.24
CA VAL A 166 10.68 -2.00 2.35
C VAL A 166 11.73 -1.84 1.27
N VAL A 167 12.99 -2.13 1.62
CA VAL A 167 14.09 -2.24 0.68
C VAL A 167 14.92 -3.47 1.04
N ALA A 168 15.38 -4.20 0.03
CA ALA A 168 16.31 -5.30 0.21
C ALA A 168 17.33 -5.31 -0.94
N GLY A 169 18.61 -5.37 -0.59
CA GLY A 169 19.73 -5.44 -1.52
C GLY A 169 20.59 -6.65 -1.25
N GLN A 170 21.09 -7.25 -2.31
CA GLN A 170 22.01 -8.38 -2.27
C GLN A 170 23.42 -7.95 -2.68
N ALA A 171 24.42 -8.37 -1.91
CA ALA A 171 25.82 -8.09 -2.21
C ALA A 171 26.30 -8.84 -3.46
N GLN A 172 26.98 -8.12 -4.34
CA GLN A 172 27.71 -8.66 -5.49
C GLN A 172 29.09 -8.00 -5.52
N GLY A 173 30.09 -8.66 -4.93
CA GLY A 173 31.42 -8.07 -4.74
C GLY A 173 31.33 -6.83 -3.82
N GLN A 174 31.79 -5.68 -4.30
CA GLN A 174 31.71 -4.41 -3.57
C GLN A 174 30.44 -3.59 -3.86
N THR A 175 29.49 -4.18 -4.57
CA THR A 175 28.26 -3.51 -4.99
C THR A 175 27.05 -4.12 -4.27
N LEU A 176 26.17 -3.30 -3.74
CA LEU A 176 24.86 -3.70 -3.24
C LEU A 176 23.82 -3.58 -4.37
N CYS A 177 23.31 -4.70 -4.86
CA CYS A 177 22.28 -4.74 -5.90
C CYS A 177 20.90 -4.76 -5.25
N LEU A 178 20.10 -3.69 -5.43
CA LEU A 178 18.74 -3.60 -4.91
C LEU A 178 17.83 -4.56 -5.68
N ARG A 179 17.24 -5.50 -4.96
CA ARG A 179 16.34 -6.53 -5.48
C ARG A 179 14.89 -6.21 -5.16
N LEU A 180 14.67 -5.42 -4.14
CA LEU A 180 13.34 -5.03 -3.70
C LEU A 180 13.39 -3.61 -3.18
N TRP A 181 12.54 -2.74 -3.73
CA TRP A 181 12.24 -1.44 -3.15
C TRP A 181 10.83 -1.03 -3.50
N LEU A 182 10.01 -0.95 -2.49
CA LEU A 182 8.62 -0.54 -2.65
C LEU A 182 8.15 0.32 -1.48
N MET A 183 7.08 1.06 -1.75
CA MET A 183 6.43 1.91 -0.76
C MET A 183 4.92 1.94 -0.96
N SER A 184 4.19 2.01 0.14
CA SER A 184 2.75 2.22 0.12
C SER A 184 2.42 3.61 -0.42
N CYS A 185 1.45 3.70 -1.34
CA CYS A 185 0.98 4.98 -1.88
C CYS A 185 0.50 5.98 -0.82
N ARG A 186 0.17 5.50 0.38
CA ARG A 186 -0.32 6.32 1.50
C ARG A 186 0.71 7.32 2.03
N VAL A 187 1.99 7.04 1.84
CA VAL A 187 3.09 7.83 2.43
C VAL A 187 4.06 8.40 1.41
N LEU A 188 3.72 8.30 0.13
CA LEU A 188 4.54 8.90 -0.92
C LEU A 188 4.65 10.41 -0.74
N LYS A 189 5.83 10.96 -1.09
CA LYS A 189 6.17 12.39 -0.97
C LYS A 189 6.17 12.93 0.47
N ARG A 190 6.33 12.05 1.47
CA ARG A 190 6.44 12.44 2.87
C ARG A 190 7.87 12.33 3.43
N GLY A 191 8.89 12.21 2.55
CA GLY A 191 10.29 12.10 2.95
C GLY A 191 10.74 10.71 3.41
N MET A 192 9.85 9.70 3.37
CA MET A 192 10.24 8.32 3.67
C MET A 192 11.17 7.72 2.64
N GLU A 193 11.07 8.20 1.39
CA GLU A 193 11.96 7.83 0.28
C GLU A 193 13.41 8.14 0.63
N ASP A 194 13.65 9.39 1.01
CA ASP A 194 14.99 9.90 1.35
C ASP A 194 15.52 9.22 2.62
N ALA A 195 14.69 9.12 3.67
CA ALA A 195 15.08 8.48 4.93
C ALA A 195 15.47 7.01 4.74
N MET A 196 14.77 6.27 3.87
CA MET A 196 15.10 4.88 3.54
C MET A 196 16.42 4.80 2.76
N MET A 197 16.62 5.70 1.78
CA MET A 197 17.85 5.72 0.98
C MET A 197 19.05 6.09 1.84
N ASP A 198 18.97 7.09 2.68
CA ASP A 198 20.04 7.52 3.58
C ASP A 198 20.42 6.39 4.55
N THR A 199 19.41 5.73 5.13
CA THR A 199 19.65 4.59 6.04
C THR A 199 20.30 3.42 5.32
N LEU A 200 19.84 3.12 4.09
CA LEU A 200 20.42 2.07 3.26
C LEU A 200 21.88 2.38 2.89
N ALA A 201 22.14 3.61 2.44
CA ALA A 201 23.49 4.05 2.06
C ALA A 201 24.45 4.00 3.24
N ALA A 202 24.02 4.45 4.43
CA ALA A 202 24.84 4.36 5.63
C ALA A 202 25.16 2.91 6.00
N LYS A 203 24.20 1.99 5.92
CA LYS A 203 24.42 0.57 6.20
C LYS A 203 25.30 -0.10 5.15
N ALA A 204 25.10 0.22 3.87
CA ALA A 204 25.92 -0.30 2.79
C ALA A 204 27.39 0.14 2.94
N ALA A 205 27.62 1.41 3.22
CA ALA A 205 28.95 1.95 3.48
C ALA A 205 29.62 1.30 4.70
N ALA A 206 28.87 1.14 5.80
CA ALA A 206 29.37 0.46 7.00
C ALA A 206 29.72 -1.02 6.76
N ALA A 207 29.07 -1.67 5.80
CA ALA A 207 29.36 -3.03 5.37
C ALA A 207 30.48 -3.10 4.31
N GLY A 208 31.06 -1.96 3.90
CA GLY A 208 32.18 -1.89 2.94
C GLY A 208 31.79 -1.89 1.47
N TYR A 209 30.49 -1.70 1.16
CA TYR A 209 30.06 -1.55 -0.24
C TYR A 209 30.33 -0.14 -0.74
N THR A 210 30.84 -0.03 -1.95
CA THR A 210 31.25 1.24 -2.59
C THR A 210 30.26 1.71 -3.65
N ALA A 211 29.32 0.84 -4.06
CA ALA A 211 28.30 1.15 -5.05
C ALA A 211 26.96 0.50 -4.67
N CYS A 212 25.87 1.15 -5.09
CA CYS A 212 24.52 0.61 -5.01
C CYS A 212 23.90 0.66 -6.39
N LEU A 213 23.37 -0.46 -6.88
CA LEU A 213 22.71 -0.56 -8.17
C LEU A 213 21.24 -0.89 -7.96
N LEU A 214 20.38 -0.14 -8.64
CA LEU A 214 18.95 -0.42 -8.73
C LEU A 214 18.62 -0.76 -10.18
N TYR A 215 18.16 -1.99 -10.41
CA TYR A 215 17.60 -2.39 -11.70
C TYR A 215 16.09 -2.19 -11.65
N THR A 216 15.58 -1.31 -12.50
CA THR A 216 14.13 -1.15 -12.71
C THR A 216 13.67 -2.10 -13.81
N SER A 217 12.40 -2.50 -13.79
CA SER A 217 11.82 -3.41 -14.79
C SER A 217 11.91 -2.88 -16.23
N ASP A 218 11.99 -1.57 -16.40
CA ASP A 218 12.06 -0.92 -17.71
C ASP A 218 13.50 -0.93 -18.34
N ALA A 219 14.50 -1.32 -17.54
CA ALA A 219 15.89 -1.41 -18.01
C ALA A 219 16.25 -2.79 -18.62
N ALA A 220 15.30 -3.70 -18.70
CA ALA A 220 15.53 -5.07 -19.19
C ALA A 220 15.16 -5.26 -20.69
N ASP A 221 14.64 -4.23 -21.35
CA ASP A 221 14.18 -4.28 -22.76
C ASP A 221 15.07 -3.49 -23.74
N ASP A 222 16.31 -3.08 -23.33
CA ASP A 222 17.32 -2.49 -24.22
C ASP A 222 18.51 -3.43 -24.43
#